data_28d8f329b49383fac90605a9950d573b
#
_entry.id   28d8f329b49383fac90605a9950d573b
#
_cell.length_a   1.000
_cell.length_b   1.000
_cell.length_c   1.000
_cell.angle_alpha   90.00
_cell.angle_beta   90.00
_cell.angle_gamma   90.00
#
_symmetry.space_group_name_H-M   'P 1'
#
loop_
_entity.id
_entity.type
_entity.pdbx_description
1 polymer ?
#
loop_
_entity_poly.entity_id
_entity_poly.type
_entity_poly.pdbx_seq_one_letter_code
_entity_poly.pdbx_strand_id
1 'polypeptide(L)'
;MIGIIGAMEEEISKLKEIMENKEIKTIAGMEFVKGEISKKQVTVVRSGIGKVNAAACTQILIDRFKVDAIVNTGIAGSLKNEINIGDIVLSTDAVIHDMNVEGFGYKRGQVPRMDVFAFPTDDALRSLAKKICEEDLKDISVFEGRVLSGDIFVSDKATKKDLKETFGGYCTEMEGAAIAQVAYLNKIKVLIIRSISDKADDAASMDYPEFEKKAIEHSVKLTKKLIETVDGDSPIDNNN
;
A
#
# COMPACT_ATOMS: atom_id res chain seq x y z
N MET A 1 -13.80 1.18 11.45
CA MET A 1 -13.62 -0.05 10.62
C MET A 1 -12.46 0.15 9.66
N ILE A 2 -11.57 -0.82 9.48
CA ILE A 2 -10.40 -0.75 8.60
C ILE A 2 -10.69 -1.46 7.27
N GLY A 3 -10.40 -0.78 6.15
CA GLY A 3 -10.37 -1.39 4.82
C GLY A 3 -8.97 -1.92 4.51
N ILE A 4 -8.87 -3.16 4.04
CA ILE A 4 -7.60 -3.78 3.65
C ILE A 4 -7.64 -4.04 2.15
N ILE A 5 -6.69 -3.50 1.41
CA ILE A 5 -6.57 -3.66 -0.04
C ILE A 5 -5.28 -4.39 -0.37
N GLY A 6 -5.39 -5.50 -1.10
CA GLY A 6 -4.30 -6.09 -1.87
C GLY A 6 -4.64 -6.06 -3.35
N ALA A 7 -3.66 -5.99 -4.22
CA ALA A 7 -3.87 -6.03 -5.67
C ALA A 7 -4.15 -7.45 -6.16
N MET A 8 -3.53 -8.44 -5.53
CA MET A 8 -3.59 -9.86 -5.89
C MET A 8 -4.23 -10.69 -4.76
N GLU A 9 -4.77 -11.86 -5.12
CA GLU A 9 -5.39 -12.75 -4.12
C GLU A 9 -4.35 -13.27 -3.13
N GLU A 10 -3.14 -13.53 -3.59
CA GLU A 10 -2.01 -14.00 -2.79
C GLU A 10 -1.69 -13.05 -1.62
N GLU A 11 -1.88 -11.75 -1.81
CA GLU A 11 -1.59 -10.73 -0.80
C GLU A 11 -2.64 -10.67 0.34
N ILE A 12 -3.83 -11.20 0.10
CA ILE A 12 -4.96 -11.05 1.04
C ILE A 12 -5.64 -12.37 1.43
N SER A 13 -5.38 -13.48 0.74
CA SER A 13 -6.05 -14.76 1.00
C SER A 13 -5.90 -15.21 2.46
N LYS A 14 -4.69 -15.13 3.02
CA LYS A 14 -4.43 -15.49 4.42
C LYS A 14 -5.19 -14.60 5.42
N LEU A 15 -5.40 -13.32 5.09
CA LEU A 15 -6.24 -12.43 5.91
C LEU A 15 -7.71 -12.83 5.82
N LYS A 16 -8.20 -13.12 4.61
CA LYS A 16 -9.56 -13.63 4.42
C LYS A 16 -9.79 -14.96 5.13
N GLU A 17 -8.81 -15.87 5.15
CA GLU A 17 -8.91 -17.16 5.83
C GLU A 17 -9.17 -17.03 7.32
N ILE A 18 -8.48 -16.14 8.01
CA ILE A 18 -8.56 -15.94 9.46
C ILE A 18 -9.74 -15.05 9.89
N MET A 19 -10.48 -14.47 8.95
CA MET A 19 -11.67 -13.66 9.27
C MET A 19 -12.80 -14.51 9.82
N GLU A 20 -13.51 -13.97 10.79
CA GLU A 20 -14.75 -14.51 11.37
C GLU A 20 -15.95 -13.67 10.92
N ASN A 21 -17.17 -14.22 11.05
CA ASN A 21 -18.44 -13.53 10.76
C ASN A 21 -18.50 -12.87 9.37
N LYS A 22 -18.05 -13.60 8.34
CA LYS A 22 -17.86 -13.08 6.99
C LYS A 22 -19.19 -12.78 6.28
N GLU A 23 -19.30 -11.59 5.70
CA GLU A 23 -20.31 -11.19 4.73
C GLU A 23 -19.60 -10.81 3.44
N ILE A 24 -20.01 -11.41 2.31
CA ILE A 24 -19.38 -11.19 1.00
C ILE A 24 -20.31 -10.36 0.12
N LYS A 25 -19.78 -9.29 -0.48
CA LYS A 25 -20.46 -8.47 -1.49
C LYS A 25 -19.58 -8.29 -2.72
N THR A 26 -20.12 -8.57 -3.89
CA THR A 26 -19.43 -8.29 -5.16
C THR A 26 -19.91 -6.96 -5.72
N ILE A 27 -18.98 -6.02 -5.90
CA ILE A 27 -19.23 -4.70 -6.48
C ILE A 27 -18.12 -4.41 -7.50
N ALA A 28 -18.48 -3.95 -8.69
CA ALA A 28 -17.53 -3.66 -9.78
C ALA A 28 -16.59 -4.84 -10.11
N GLY A 29 -17.06 -6.09 -9.97
CA GLY A 29 -16.25 -7.29 -10.19
C GLY A 29 -15.26 -7.62 -9.06
N MET A 30 -15.23 -6.84 -7.97
CA MET A 30 -14.37 -7.04 -6.80
C MET A 30 -15.18 -7.68 -5.67
N GLU A 31 -14.61 -8.68 -5.01
CA GLU A 31 -15.19 -9.35 -3.85
C GLU A 31 -14.75 -8.67 -2.55
N PHE A 32 -15.66 -8.00 -1.89
CA PHE A 32 -15.48 -7.36 -0.59
C PHE A 32 -15.92 -8.33 0.50
N VAL A 33 -14.97 -8.77 1.33
CA VAL A 33 -15.25 -9.63 2.48
C VAL A 33 -15.25 -8.78 3.73
N LYS A 34 -16.42 -8.46 4.26
CA LYS A 34 -16.59 -7.79 5.55
C LYS A 34 -16.67 -8.82 6.66
N GLY A 35 -16.02 -8.59 7.78
CA GLY A 35 -16.02 -9.51 8.92
C GLY A 35 -15.11 -9.01 10.03
N GLU A 36 -14.58 -9.93 10.81
CA GLU A 36 -13.75 -9.62 11.97
C GLU A 36 -12.41 -10.35 11.92
N ILE A 37 -11.33 -9.64 12.31
CA ILE A 37 -10.04 -10.24 12.66
C ILE A 37 -9.76 -9.83 14.10
N SER A 38 -9.60 -10.81 15.00
CA SER A 38 -9.35 -10.57 16.45
C SER A 38 -10.38 -9.59 17.06
N LYS A 39 -11.67 -9.76 16.72
CA LYS A 39 -12.82 -8.92 17.14
C LYS A 39 -12.80 -7.47 16.59
N LYS A 40 -11.89 -7.14 15.69
CA LYS A 40 -11.86 -5.83 15.00
C LYS A 40 -12.59 -5.93 13.68
N GLN A 41 -13.51 -4.99 13.42
CA GLN A 41 -14.25 -4.93 12.16
C GLN A 41 -13.33 -4.53 11.01
N VAL A 42 -13.28 -5.37 9.99
CA VAL A 42 -12.48 -5.14 8.79
C VAL A 42 -13.28 -5.44 7.51
N THR A 43 -12.85 -4.84 6.41
CA THR A 43 -13.28 -5.25 5.07
C THR A 43 -12.03 -5.53 4.24
N VAL A 44 -11.85 -6.75 3.77
CA VAL A 44 -10.70 -7.19 2.96
C VAL A 44 -11.16 -7.35 1.51
N VAL A 45 -10.38 -6.81 0.58
CA VAL A 45 -10.73 -6.85 -0.85
C VAL A 45 -9.49 -6.97 -1.73
N ARG A 46 -9.61 -7.76 -2.82
CA ARG A 46 -8.68 -7.73 -3.93
C ARG A 46 -9.14 -6.67 -4.93
N SER A 47 -8.31 -5.64 -5.12
CA SER A 47 -8.62 -4.59 -6.08
C SER A 47 -8.43 -5.01 -7.54
N GLY A 48 -7.49 -5.91 -7.81
CA GLY A 48 -6.85 -6.07 -9.12
C GLY A 48 -5.70 -5.08 -9.29
N ILE A 49 -4.86 -5.35 -10.29
CA ILE A 49 -3.62 -4.60 -10.54
C ILE A 49 -3.94 -3.27 -11.22
N GLY A 50 -3.15 -2.24 -10.87
CA GLY A 50 -3.13 -0.94 -11.53
C GLY A 50 -4.01 0.13 -10.88
N LYS A 51 -3.69 1.38 -11.21
CA LYS A 51 -4.24 2.58 -10.55
C LYS A 51 -5.74 2.72 -10.64
N VAL A 52 -6.36 2.35 -11.77
CA VAL A 52 -7.81 2.48 -11.96
C VAL A 52 -8.57 1.51 -11.05
N ASN A 53 -8.13 0.24 -10.99
CA ASN A 53 -8.71 -0.76 -10.09
C ASN A 53 -8.56 -0.33 -8.63
N ALA A 54 -7.37 0.10 -8.25
CA ALA A 54 -7.05 0.57 -6.90
C ALA A 54 -7.91 1.76 -6.47
N ALA A 55 -8.06 2.76 -7.34
CA ALA A 55 -8.88 3.95 -7.08
C ALA A 55 -10.37 3.60 -6.93
N ALA A 56 -10.92 2.80 -7.85
CA ALA A 56 -12.31 2.35 -7.78
C ALA A 56 -12.59 1.54 -6.52
N CYS A 57 -11.70 0.60 -6.17
CA CYS A 57 -11.77 -0.20 -4.96
C CYS A 57 -11.80 0.69 -3.70
N THR A 58 -10.89 1.66 -3.62
CA THR A 58 -10.78 2.59 -2.50
C THR A 58 -12.07 3.39 -2.30
N GLN A 59 -12.62 3.96 -3.38
CA GLN A 59 -13.86 4.73 -3.28
C GLN A 59 -15.04 3.87 -2.85
N ILE A 60 -15.13 2.62 -3.34
CA ILE A 60 -16.19 1.68 -2.92
C ILE A 60 -16.06 1.35 -1.43
N LEU A 61 -14.85 1.10 -0.90
CA LEU A 61 -14.64 0.89 0.54
C LEU A 61 -15.15 2.06 1.37
N ILE A 62 -14.81 3.28 0.97
CA ILE A 62 -15.23 4.49 1.67
C ILE A 62 -16.76 4.66 1.63
N ASP A 63 -17.36 4.56 0.44
CA ASP A 63 -18.77 4.86 0.25
C ASP A 63 -19.70 3.77 0.74
N ARG A 64 -19.36 2.50 0.50
CA ARG A 64 -20.26 1.38 0.76
C ARG A 64 -20.00 0.67 2.09
N PHE A 65 -18.76 0.67 2.54
CA PHE A 65 -18.35 -0.02 3.78
C PHE A 65 -18.03 0.96 4.92
N LYS A 66 -17.97 2.27 4.63
CA LYS A 66 -17.74 3.32 5.65
C LYS A 66 -16.48 3.07 6.48
N VAL A 67 -15.39 2.76 5.81
CA VAL A 67 -14.11 2.57 6.47
C VAL A 67 -13.53 3.91 6.95
N ASP A 68 -12.85 3.90 8.12
CA ASP A 68 -12.24 5.08 8.74
C ASP A 68 -10.74 5.17 8.41
N ALA A 69 -10.17 4.04 8.01
CA ALA A 69 -8.78 3.92 7.61
C ALA A 69 -8.62 2.83 6.55
N ILE A 70 -7.59 2.99 5.72
CA ILE A 70 -7.24 2.02 4.68
C ILE A 70 -5.79 1.58 4.89
N VAL A 71 -5.56 0.27 4.85
CA VAL A 71 -4.22 -0.33 4.77
C VAL A 71 -4.09 -1.01 3.41
N ASN A 72 -3.17 -0.54 2.59
CA ASN A 72 -2.81 -1.22 1.37
C ASN A 72 -1.58 -2.09 1.64
N THR A 73 -1.75 -3.39 1.54
CA THR A 73 -0.70 -4.39 1.77
C THR A 73 -0.30 -5.04 0.47
N GLY A 74 0.98 -5.35 0.31
CA GLY A 74 1.47 -6.00 -0.90
C GLY A 74 2.99 -5.98 -1.00
N ILE A 75 3.46 -6.24 -2.22
CA ILE A 75 4.88 -6.33 -2.55
C ILE A 75 5.29 -5.19 -3.48
N ALA A 76 6.61 -4.96 -3.59
CA ALA A 76 7.17 -3.91 -4.43
C ALA A 76 8.64 -4.19 -4.81
N GLY A 77 9.09 -3.58 -5.90
CA GLY A 77 10.50 -3.52 -6.27
C GLY A 77 11.24 -2.41 -5.52
N SER A 78 12.44 -2.71 -4.99
CA SER A 78 13.27 -1.74 -4.26
C SER A 78 13.96 -0.76 -5.19
N LEU A 79 13.88 0.54 -4.87
CA LEU A 79 14.63 1.61 -5.54
C LEU A 79 15.93 1.97 -4.79
N LYS A 80 16.16 1.42 -3.61
CA LYS A 80 17.34 1.67 -2.77
C LYS A 80 18.21 0.42 -2.67
N ASN A 81 19.52 0.58 -2.74
CA ASN A 81 20.44 -0.56 -2.69
C ASN A 81 20.48 -1.22 -1.31
N GLU A 82 20.32 -0.42 -0.26
CA GLU A 82 20.32 -0.84 1.14
C GLU A 82 19.06 -1.61 1.58
N ILE A 83 17.97 -1.55 0.81
CA ILE A 83 16.74 -2.27 1.11
C ILE A 83 16.77 -3.63 0.41
N ASN A 84 16.75 -4.72 1.16
CA ASN A 84 16.88 -6.08 0.66
C ASN A 84 15.53 -6.73 0.39
N ILE A 85 15.55 -7.80 -0.38
CA ILE A 85 14.38 -8.66 -0.60
C ILE A 85 13.91 -9.21 0.74
N GLY A 86 12.61 -9.08 1.00
CA GLY A 86 11.97 -9.43 2.27
C GLY A 86 11.87 -8.28 3.28
N ASP A 87 12.65 -7.20 3.13
CA ASP A 87 12.52 -6.00 3.97
C ASP A 87 11.17 -5.31 3.74
N ILE A 88 10.75 -4.49 4.71
CA ILE A 88 9.49 -3.75 4.66
C ILE A 88 9.74 -2.26 4.44
N VAL A 89 8.97 -1.66 3.54
CA VAL A 89 8.82 -0.22 3.37
C VAL A 89 7.44 0.21 3.85
N LEU A 90 7.40 1.13 4.82
CA LEU A 90 6.21 1.83 5.30
C LEU A 90 6.17 3.20 4.65
N SER A 91 5.07 3.55 4.01
CA SER A 91 4.95 4.81 3.28
C SER A 91 4.94 6.03 4.21
N THR A 92 5.73 7.04 3.88
CA THR A 92 5.57 8.40 4.41
C THR A 92 4.62 9.22 3.55
N ASP A 93 4.69 8.99 2.27
CA ASP A 93 3.84 9.54 1.24
C ASP A 93 3.88 8.64 -0.02
N ALA A 94 3.04 8.95 -1.01
CA ALA A 94 3.04 8.27 -2.29
C ALA A 94 2.95 9.24 -3.47
N VAL A 95 3.59 8.90 -4.60
CA VAL A 95 3.61 9.71 -5.83
C VAL A 95 3.27 8.84 -7.04
N ILE A 96 2.44 9.34 -7.94
CA ILE A 96 2.15 8.72 -9.24
C ILE A 96 3.28 9.08 -10.21
N HIS A 97 4.29 8.22 -10.32
CA HIS A 97 5.52 8.54 -11.06
C HIS A 97 5.35 8.65 -12.58
N ASP A 98 4.33 8.03 -13.13
CA ASP A 98 4.01 8.05 -14.56
C ASP A 98 3.04 9.18 -14.97
N MET A 99 2.62 10.03 -14.03
CA MET A 99 1.93 11.28 -14.31
C MET A 99 2.95 12.28 -14.91
N ASN A 100 2.79 12.62 -16.19
CA ASN A 100 3.67 13.58 -16.86
C ASN A 100 2.87 14.63 -17.62
N VAL A 101 2.88 15.83 -17.08
CA VAL A 101 2.27 17.03 -17.62
C VAL A 101 3.23 18.22 -17.53
N GLU A 102 4.54 17.97 -17.65
CA GLU A 102 5.60 18.98 -17.58
C GLU A 102 5.42 20.07 -18.64
N GLY A 103 4.89 19.72 -19.82
CA GLY A 103 4.56 20.68 -20.88
C GLY A 103 3.55 21.77 -20.45
N PHE A 104 2.85 21.60 -19.34
CA PHE A 104 1.95 22.60 -18.75
C PHE A 104 2.53 23.27 -17.49
N GLY A 105 3.83 23.12 -17.24
CA GLY A 105 4.53 23.74 -16.10
C GLY A 105 4.41 23.01 -14.77
N TYR A 106 3.86 21.80 -14.72
CA TYR A 106 3.84 20.96 -13.53
C TYR A 106 5.12 20.14 -13.42
N LYS A 107 5.46 19.72 -12.20
CA LYS A 107 6.54 18.73 -11.99
C LYS A 107 6.07 17.35 -12.45
N ARG A 108 6.96 16.53 -12.96
CA ARG A 108 6.67 15.11 -13.20
C ARG A 108 6.18 14.45 -11.90
N GLY A 109 5.12 13.64 -11.96
CA GLY A 109 4.45 13.04 -10.79
C GLY A 109 3.41 13.95 -10.12
N GLN A 110 3.35 15.23 -10.48
CA GLN A 110 2.36 16.15 -9.92
C GLN A 110 1.02 15.99 -10.64
N VAL A 111 -0.02 15.68 -9.88
CA VAL A 111 -1.40 15.69 -10.39
C VAL A 111 -1.84 17.16 -10.52
N PRO A 112 -2.23 17.62 -11.71
CA PRO A 112 -2.64 19.01 -11.92
C PRO A 112 -3.78 19.46 -11.01
N ARG A 113 -3.69 20.70 -10.52
CA ARG A 113 -4.70 21.34 -9.65
C ARG A 113 -4.91 20.67 -8.29
N MET A 114 -4.01 19.76 -7.89
CA MET A 114 -3.96 19.27 -6.51
C MET A 114 -3.05 20.16 -5.68
N ASP A 115 -3.39 20.35 -4.41
CA ASP A 115 -2.65 21.21 -3.48
C ASP A 115 -1.35 20.55 -2.99
N VAL A 116 -1.20 19.23 -3.22
CA VAL A 116 -0.04 18.45 -2.81
C VAL A 116 0.67 17.83 -4.02
N PHE A 117 1.98 17.68 -3.90
CA PHE A 117 2.80 16.93 -4.87
C PHE A 117 2.74 15.43 -4.60
N ALA A 118 2.83 15.05 -3.33
CA ALA A 118 2.79 13.67 -2.85
C ALA A 118 1.61 13.52 -1.89
N PHE A 119 0.93 12.38 -1.93
CA PHE A 119 -0.21 12.08 -1.07
C PHE A 119 0.32 11.54 0.28
N PRO A 120 0.13 12.27 1.39
CA PRO A 120 0.64 11.86 2.70
C PRO A 120 -0.07 10.62 3.20
N THR A 121 0.63 9.84 4.02
CA THR A 121 0.07 8.70 4.73
C THR A 121 0.01 8.96 6.23
N ASP A 122 -0.78 8.17 6.97
CA ASP A 122 -1.04 8.42 8.39
C ASP A 122 0.16 8.06 9.28
N ASP A 123 0.65 9.05 10.04
CA ASP A 123 1.82 8.91 10.90
C ASP A 123 1.60 7.95 12.07
N ALA A 124 0.38 7.91 12.61
CA ALA A 124 0.07 7.03 13.75
C ALA A 124 0.04 5.57 13.33
N LEU A 125 -0.61 5.26 12.19
CA LEU A 125 -0.59 3.91 11.61
C LEU A 125 0.83 3.49 11.24
N ARG A 126 1.63 4.39 10.65
CA ARG A 126 3.02 4.10 10.29
C ARG A 126 3.88 3.83 11.52
N SER A 127 3.80 4.66 12.55
CA SER A 127 4.57 4.49 13.78
C SER A 127 4.22 3.18 14.50
N LEU A 128 2.93 2.82 14.52
CA LEU A 128 2.48 1.54 15.07
C LEU A 128 3.01 0.36 14.26
N ALA A 129 2.92 0.43 12.92
CA ALA A 129 3.45 -0.63 12.04
C ALA A 129 4.96 -0.79 12.20
N LYS A 130 5.71 0.30 12.33
CA LYS A 130 7.16 0.27 12.59
C LYS A 130 7.48 -0.42 13.89
N LYS A 131 6.81 -0.05 14.97
CA LYS A 131 6.98 -0.69 16.29
C LYS A 131 6.74 -2.20 16.21
N ILE A 132 5.68 -2.64 15.54
CA ILE A 132 5.37 -4.05 15.34
C ILE A 132 6.49 -4.75 14.56
N CYS A 133 7.04 -4.13 13.50
CA CYS A 133 8.18 -4.70 12.78
C CYS A 133 9.39 -4.90 13.69
N GLU A 134 9.75 -3.89 14.47
CA GLU A 134 10.91 -3.93 15.38
C GLU A 134 10.77 -4.97 16.50
N GLU A 135 9.54 -5.21 16.96
CA GLU A 135 9.25 -6.18 18.05
C GLU A 135 9.07 -7.62 17.54
N ASP A 136 8.33 -7.81 16.43
CA ASP A 136 7.81 -9.11 15.99
C ASP A 136 8.42 -9.66 14.68
N LEU A 137 9.15 -8.84 13.91
CA LEU A 137 9.73 -9.18 12.61
C LEU A 137 11.24 -8.94 12.59
N LYS A 138 11.95 -9.52 13.56
CA LYS A 138 13.39 -9.25 13.80
C LYS A 138 14.34 -9.75 12.69
N ASP A 139 13.83 -10.57 11.78
CA ASP A 139 14.64 -11.15 10.68
C ASP A 139 14.71 -10.23 9.45
N ILE A 140 13.99 -9.10 9.47
CA ILE A 140 13.92 -8.15 8.36
C ILE A 140 14.10 -6.72 8.86
N SER A 141 14.55 -5.85 7.96
CA SER A 141 14.64 -4.42 8.24
C SER A 141 13.36 -3.71 7.86
N VAL A 142 13.04 -2.62 8.59
CA VAL A 142 11.92 -1.74 8.26
C VAL A 142 12.43 -0.36 7.88
N PHE A 143 11.91 0.16 6.80
CA PHE A 143 12.25 1.48 6.26
C PHE A 143 10.98 2.34 6.17
N GLU A 144 11.13 3.63 6.36
CA GLU A 144 10.06 4.61 6.16
C GLU A 144 10.44 5.49 4.98
N GLY A 145 9.56 5.62 3.99
CA GLY A 145 9.87 6.41 2.82
C GLY A 145 8.77 6.47 1.77
N ARG A 146 9.06 7.23 0.72
CA ARG A 146 8.16 7.45 -0.41
C ARG A 146 7.93 6.19 -1.22
N VAL A 147 6.67 5.88 -1.49
CA VAL A 147 6.23 4.82 -2.42
C VAL A 147 5.91 5.46 -3.77
N LEU A 148 6.39 4.85 -4.85
CA LEU A 148 6.12 5.31 -6.21
C LEU A 148 5.19 4.33 -6.92
N SER A 149 4.09 4.83 -7.49
CA SER A 149 3.14 4.00 -8.22
C SER A 149 3.04 4.42 -9.68
N GLY A 150 2.93 3.44 -10.57
CA GLY A 150 2.66 3.62 -11.99
C GLY A 150 2.14 2.34 -12.62
N ASP A 151 1.45 2.42 -13.75
CA ASP A 151 0.96 1.24 -14.47
C ASP A 151 2.09 0.57 -15.29
N ILE A 152 3.25 0.38 -14.64
CA ILE A 152 4.47 -0.14 -15.24
C ILE A 152 5.16 -1.07 -14.23
N PHE A 153 5.48 -2.30 -14.66
CA PHE A 153 6.41 -3.16 -13.93
C PHE A 153 7.84 -2.70 -14.21
N VAL A 154 8.49 -2.12 -13.21
CA VAL A 154 9.86 -1.59 -13.35
C VAL A 154 10.86 -2.73 -13.23
N SER A 155 11.55 -3.03 -14.35
CA SER A 155 12.48 -4.15 -14.47
C SER A 155 13.76 -3.80 -15.23
N ASP A 156 14.19 -2.54 -15.19
CA ASP A 156 15.42 -2.09 -15.82
C ASP A 156 16.12 -1.01 -14.99
N LYS A 157 17.46 -1.00 -15.07
CA LYS A 157 18.31 -0.09 -14.29
C LYS A 157 18.14 1.39 -14.65
N ALA A 158 17.78 1.70 -15.89
CA ALA A 158 17.64 3.08 -16.35
C ALA A 158 16.39 3.71 -15.71
N THR A 159 15.26 3.01 -15.78
CA THR A 159 14.00 3.41 -15.12
C THR A 159 14.17 3.48 -13.61
N LYS A 160 14.78 2.47 -12.98
CA LYS A 160 15.09 2.48 -11.53
C LYS A 160 15.88 3.73 -11.13
N LYS A 161 16.94 4.05 -11.89
CA LYS A 161 17.78 5.21 -11.63
C LYS A 161 16.99 6.51 -11.77
N ASP A 162 16.23 6.66 -12.86
CA ASP A 162 15.39 7.82 -13.10
C ASP A 162 14.36 8.03 -11.97
N LEU A 163 13.65 7.00 -11.55
CA LEU A 163 12.69 7.07 -10.45
C LEU A 163 13.34 7.46 -9.13
N LYS A 164 14.51 6.89 -8.82
CA LYS A 164 15.28 7.22 -7.62
C LYS A 164 15.74 8.67 -7.62
N GLU A 165 16.31 9.17 -8.72
CA GLU A 165 16.87 10.52 -8.84
C GLU A 165 15.76 11.58 -8.90
N THR A 166 14.68 11.31 -9.63
CA THR A 166 13.57 12.27 -9.81
C THR A 166 12.70 12.41 -8.57
N PHE A 167 12.37 11.30 -7.90
CA PHE A 167 11.36 11.29 -6.85
C PHE A 167 11.89 10.97 -5.44
N GLY A 168 13.11 10.43 -5.34
CA GLY A 168 13.65 9.97 -4.06
C GLY A 168 12.93 8.75 -3.48
N GLY A 169 12.24 7.96 -4.32
CA GLY A 169 11.45 6.80 -3.91
C GLY A 169 12.26 5.71 -3.20
N TYR A 170 11.60 4.98 -2.32
CA TYR A 170 12.14 3.82 -1.61
C TYR A 170 11.79 2.51 -2.32
N CYS A 171 10.58 2.41 -2.82
CA CYS A 171 10.12 1.28 -3.63
C CYS A 171 9.13 1.75 -4.70
N THR A 172 8.83 0.86 -5.65
CA THR A 172 7.89 1.09 -6.75
C THR A 172 6.92 -0.09 -6.89
N GLU A 173 5.67 0.22 -7.17
CA GLU A 173 4.56 -0.70 -7.34
C GLU A 173 3.47 -0.06 -8.23
N MET A 174 2.24 -0.57 -8.23
CA MET A 174 1.27 -0.15 -9.25
C MET A 174 -0.06 0.44 -8.69
N GLU A 175 -0.27 0.56 -7.38
CA GLU A 175 -1.58 0.89 -6.77
C GLU A 175 -1.53 1.98 -5.68
N GLY A 176 -0.53 1.96 -4.83
CA GLY A 176 -0.51 2.67 -3.56
C GLY A 176 -0.76 4.17 -3.66
N ALA A 177 -0.17 4.84 -4.65
CA ALA A 177 -0.39 6.28 -4.83
C ALA A 177 -1.81 6.61 -5.29
N ALA A 178 -2.46 5.73 -6.08
CA ALA A 178 -3.86 5.91 -6.45
C ALA A 178 -4.80 5.73 -5.25
N ILE A 179 -4.51 4.75 -4.38
CA ILE A 179 -5.22 4.54 -3.11
C ILE A 179 -5.04 5.77 -2.21
N ALA A 180 -3.80 6.25 -2.06
CA ALA A 180 -3.49 7.41 -1.23
C ALA A 180 -4.14 8.69 -1.77
N GLN A 181 -4.20 8.88 -3.10
CA GLN A 181 -4.90 10.00 -3.71
C GLN A 181 -6.39 9.99 -3.39
N VAL A 182 -7.07 8.84 -3.54
CA VAL A 182 -8.50 8.72 -3.23
C VAL A 182 -8.75 8.91 -1.73
N ALA A 183 -7.90 8.35 -0.87
CA ALA A 183 -7.97 8.54 0.57
C ALA A 183 -7.80 10.04 0.94
N TYR A 184 -6.84 10.74 0.33
CA TYR A 184 -6.62 12.17 0.50
C TYR A 184 -7.86 12.99 0.14
N LEU A 185 -8.46 12.73 -1.04
CA LEU A 185 -9.67 13.41 -1.50
C LEU A 185 -10.86 13.22 -0.55
N ASN A 186 -10.93 12.06 0.11
CA ASN A 186 -12.00 11.71 1.05
C ASN A 186 -11.62 11.99 2.53
N LYS A 187 -10.42 12.49 2.81
CA LYS A 187 -9.89 12.73 4.17
C LYS A 187 -9.88 11.46 5.04
N ILE A 188 -9.56 10.32 4.45
CA ILE A 188 -9.46 9.02 5.11
C ILE A 188 -8.00 8.70 5.40
N LYS A 189 -7.72 8.17 6.57
CA LYS A 189 -6.38 7.68 6.95
C LYS A 189 -5.93 6.56 6.03
N VAL A 190 -4.67 6.56 5.61
CA VAL A 190 -4.11 5.52 4.75
C VAL A 190 -2.68 5.18 5.16
N LEU A 191 -2.35 3.91 5.09
CA LEU A 191 -0.97 3.40 5.18
C LEU A 191 -0.73 2.43 4.03
N ILE A 192 0.39 2.57 3.35
CA ILE A 192 0.88 1.62 2.34
C ILE A 192 2.01 0.83 2.96
N ILE A 193 1.90 -0.49 2.96
CA ILE A 193 2.88 -1.45 3.44
C ILE A 193 3.39 -2.23 2.23
N ARG A 194 4.70 -2.24 2.02
CA ARG A 194 5.32 -3.01 0.94
C ARG A 194 6.45 -3.89 1.47
N SER A 195 6.37 -5.19 1.21
CA SER A 195 7.52 -6.08 1.36
C SER A 195 8.24 -6.19 0.02
N ILE A 196 9.56 -6.17 0.07
CA ILE A 196 10.35 -6.13 -1.15
C ILE A 196 10.45 -7.52 -1.76
N SER A 197 10.00 -7.66 -3.01
CA SER A 197 10.03 -8.90 -3.80
C SER A 197 11.22 -8.96 -4.74
N ASP A 198 11.72 -7.80 -5.18
CA ASP A 198 12.78 -7.67 -6.18
C ASP A 198 13.51 -6.33 -6.06
N LYS A 199 14.54 -6.14 -6.87
CA LYS A 199 15.36 -4.92 -6.86
C LYS A 199 14.94 -3.89 -7.91
N ALA A 200 13.81 -4.06 -8.59
CA ALA A 200 13.34 -3.18 -9.66
C ALA A 200 14.41 -2.91 -10.73
N ASP A 201 15.20 -3.92 -11.09
CA ASP A 201 16.28 -3.83 -12.07
C ASP A 201 16.26 -5.02 -13.03
N ASP A 202 17.33 -5.23 -13.80
CA ASP A 202 17.39 -6.26 -14.84
C ASP A 202 17.15 -7.70 -14.31
N ALA A 203 17.27 -7.93 -13.00
CA ALA A 203 17.00 -9.20 -12.35
C ALA A 203 15.53 -9.33 -11.87
N ALA A 204 14.77 -8.25 -11.82
CA ALA A 204 13.43 -8.22 -11.22
C ALA A 204 12.49 -9.30 -11.75
N SER A 205 12.51 -9.57 -13.05
CA SER A 205 11.65 -10.61 -13.66
C SER A 205 11.99 -12.04 -13.20
N MET A 206 13.22 -12.29 -12.71
CA MET A 206 13.65 -13.57 -12.15
C MET A 206 13.43 -13.61 -10.64
N ASP A 207 13.73 -12.51 -9.95
CA ASP A 207 13.60 -12.39 -8.49
C ASP A 207 12.14 -12.47 -8.05
N TYR A 208 11.24 -11.79 -8.76
CA TYR A 208 9.83 -11.69 -8.41
C TYR A 208 9.17 -13.07 -8.18
N PRO A 209 9.18 -14.03 -9.10
CA PRO A 209 8.54 -15.34 -8.89
C PRO A 209 9.17 -16.15 -7.75
N GLU A 210 10.48 -15.96 -7.49
CA GLU A 210 11.20 -16.69 -6.45
C GLU A 210 10.87 -16.18 -5.06
N PHE A 211 10.77 -14.87 -4.88
CA PHE A 211 10.67 -14.23 -3.58
C PHE A 211 9.27 -13.70 -3.23
N GLU A 212 8.34 -13.66 -4.19
CA GLU A 212 6.96 -13.19 -4.02
C GLU A 212 6.29 -13.78 -2.77
N LYS A 213 6.31 -15.10 -2.63
CA LYS A 213 5.65 -15.79 -1.51
C LYS A 213 6.19 -15.35 -0.15
N LYS A 214 7.51 -15.25 -0.03
CA LYS A 214 8.16 -14.84 1.22
C LYS A 214 7.86 -13.37 1.55
N ALA A 215 7.89 -12.50 0.54
CA ALA A 215 7.56 -11.09 0.71
C ALA A 215 6.10 -10.92 1.14
N ILE A 216 5.15 -11.64 0.53
CA ILE A 216 3.74 -11.66 0.92
C ILE A 216 3.57 -12.10 2.38
N GLU A 217 4.27 -13.13 2.82
CA GLU A 217 4.19 -13.62 4.22
C GLU A 217 4.55 -12.52 5.22
N HIS A 218 5.55 -11.71 4.95
CA HIS A 218 5.94 -10.59 5.81
C HIS A 218 4.89 -9.49 5.85
N SER A 219 4.38 -9.06 4.68
CA SER A 219 3.34 -8.01 4.62
C SER A 219 2.03 -8.44 5.28
N VAL A 220 1.61 -9.70 5.08
CA VAL A 220 0.40 -10.27 5.72
C VAL A 220 0.57 -10.36 7.24
N LYS A 221 1.73 -10.84 7.71
CA LYS A 221 2.02 -10.94 9.15
C LYS A 221 1.96 -9.57 9.82
N LEU A 222 2.58 -8.56 9.21
CA LEU A 222 2.53 -7.18 9.71
C LEU A 222 1.10 -6.65 9.70
N THR A 223 0.37 -6.79 8.59
CA THR A 223 -1.00 -6.29 8.47
C THR A 223 -1.93 -6.92 9.50
N LYS A 224 -1.83 -8.23 9.72
CA LYS A 224 -2.59 -8.92 10.78
C LYS A 224 -2.30 -8.32 12.15
N LYS A 225 -1.03 -8.18 12.53
CA LYS A 225 -0.61 -7.60 13.80
C LYS A 225 -1.07 -6.16 13.96
N LEU A 226 -1.01 -5.36 12.88
CA LEU A 226 -1.50 -3.99 12.89
C LEU A 226 -3.00 -3.94 13.22
N ILE A 227 -3.82 -4.80 12.57
CA ILE A 227 -5.26 -4.90 12.86
C ILE A 227 -5.50 -5.26 14.32
N GLU A 228 -4.74 -6.24 14.86
CA GLU A 228 -4.87 -6.70 16.25
C GLU A 228 -4.57 -5.59 17.27
N THR A 229 -3.62 -4.70 16.94
CA THR A 229 -3.06 -3.70 17.86
C THR A 229 -3.74 -2.33 17.76
N VAL A 230 -4.34 -1.99 16.61
CA VAL A 230 -5.06 -0.71 16.46
C VAL A 230 -6.21 -0.65 17.47
N ASP A 231 -6.20 0.34 18.37
CA ASP A 231 -7.27 0.56 19.31
C ASP A 231 -8.58 0.96 18.62
N GLY A 232 -9.65 0.21 18.87
CA GLY A 232 -10.97 0.45 18.28
C GLY A 232 -11.68 1.71 18.78
N ASP A 233 -11.13 2.37 19.79
CA ASP A 233 -11.78 3.46 20.55
C ASP A 233 -11.01 4.80 20.53
N SER A 234 -10.02 5.00 19.70
CA SER A 234 -9.49 6.35 19.51
C SER A 234 -10.48 7.14 18.66
N PRO A 235 -11.20 8.13 19.23
CA PRO A 235 -12.00 9.04 18.42
C PRO A 235 -11.04 9.71 17.43
N ILE A 236 -11.37 9.62 16.16
CA ILE A 236 -10.69 10.36 15.11
C ILE A 236 -10.93 11.81 15.42
N ASP A 237 -9.92 12.53 15.93
CA ASP A 237 -9.99 13.99 16.02
C ASP A 237 -10.20 14.55 14.62
N ASN A 238 -11.46 14.82 14.31
CA ASN A 238 -11.90 15.54 13.11
C ASN A 238 -11.67 17.06 13.30
N ASN A 239 -10.50 17.45 13.79
CA ASN A 239 -10.10 18.85 13.84
C ASN A 239 -9.03 19.10 12.78
N ASN A 240 -9.47 19.42 11.55
CA ASN A 240 -9.01 20.56 10.75
C ASN A 240 -9.81 20.62 9.44
#